data_862eb1d5d9d4d08bedd0fcbfad08b062
#
_entry.id   862eb1d5d9d4d08bedd0fcbfad08b062
#
_cell.length_a   1.000
_cell.length_b   1.000
_cell.length_c   1.000
_cell.angle_alpha   90.00
_cell.angle_beta   90.00
_cell.angle_gamma   90.00
#
_symmetry.space_group_name_H-M   'P 1'
#
loop_
_entity.id
_entity.type
_entity.pdbx_description
1 polymer ?
#
loop_
_entity_poly.entity_id
_entity_poly.type
_entity_poly.pdbx_seq_one_letter_code
_entity_poly.pdbx_strand_id
1 'polypeptide(L)'
;IALALLGIGVAITGYFPSALGLYLTTFLMSVGFHYYETVKQSLSLQWLTIDEAPGVLGKLIAVSSIASLMVYSFLWVAQRYLDLSYEVIYLVGGGGCLVLALIMWLGFPRFESATPQRKHLLLRKRYWLFYALTFMSGARRQIFMVFAGFLMVEKFGYSVSDIAALFMINHVFNWAFAGRIGLIVGRIGERRALTFEYCGLFCVFIAYAFVNDGLWAGVLYVADHLFFSLAIAIKTYFQKIADPADMASTAGVAFTINHIAAVFIPVIFGLVWLVSPMMVFLMGAIMAII
;
A
#
# COMPACT_ATOMS: atom_id res chain seq x y z
N ILE A 1 1.44 -16.50 13.45
CA ILE A 1 2.90 -16.46 13.12
C ILE A 1 3.25 -15.12 12.52
N ALA A 2 2.66 -14.67 11.40
CA ALA A 2 3.03 -13.43 10.70
C ALA A 2 3.01 -12.19 11.60
N LEU A 3 1.90 -11.94 12.29
CA LEU A 3 1.77 -10.83 13.24
C LEU A 3 2.71 -10.96 14.45
N ALA A 4 3.02 -12.19 14.89
CA ALA A 4 3.97 -12.40 15.98
C ALA A 4 5.39 -12.01 15.55
N LEU A 5 5.83 -12.41 14.34
CA LEU A 5 7.13 -11.99 13.78
C LEU A 5 7.21 -10.46 13.62
N LEU A 6 6.16 -9.85 13.09
CA LEU A 6 6.07 -8.39 12.97
C LEU A 6 6.15 -7.73 14.35
N GLY A 7 5.32 -8.18 15.31
CA GLY A 7 5.26 -7.62 16.65
C GLY A 7 6.57 -7.76 17.42
N ILE A 8 7.24 -8.92 17.36
CA ILE A 8 8.55 -9.11 17.96
C ILE A 8 9.57 -8.16 17.32
N GLY A 9 9.63 -8.12 15.97
CA GLY A 9 10.54 -7.23 15.26
C GLY A 9 10.37 -5.78 15.65
N VAL A 10 9.12 -5.29 15.71
CA VAL A 10 8.82 -3.92 16.15
C VAL A 10 9.24 -3.72 17.60
N ALA A 11 8.82 -4.62 18.53
CA ALA A 11 9.05 -4.45 19.96
C ALA A 11 10.54 -4.32 20.34
N ILE A 12 11.40 -5.09 19.66
CA ILE A 12 12.84 -5.10 19.97
C ILE A 12 13.64 -4.00 19.24
N THR A 13 13.07 -3.34 18.23
CA THR A 13 13.80 -2.35 17.41
C THR A 13 14.38 -1.22 18.26
N GLY A 14 13.63 -0.70 19.22
CA GLY A 14 14.10 0.38 20.09
C GLY A 14 15.33 0.03 20.95
N TYR A 15 15.56 -1.25 21.22
CA TYR A 15 16.67 -1.72 22.06
C TYR A 15 17.95 -2.01 21.26
N PHE A 16 17.89 -1.99 19.94
CA PHE A 16 19.04 -2.27 19.07
C PHE A 16 19.32 -1.12 18.08
N PRO A 17 19.74 0.07 18.60
CA PRO A 17 19.94 1.26 17.76
C PRO A 17 21.20 1.22 16.87
N SER A 18 21.96 0.14 16.89
CA SER A 18 23.10 -0.05 15.99
C SER A 18 22.65 -0.35 14.55
N ALA A 19 23.46 -0.03 13.56
CA ALA A 19 23.15 -0.31 12.16
C ALA A 19 22.82 -1.80 11.93
N LEU A 20 23.60 -2.72 12.47
CA LEU A 20 23.35 -4.16 12.39
C LEU A 20 22.03 -4.54 13.09
N GLY A 21 21.78 -4.00 14.28
CA GLY A 21 20.54 -4.23 15.03
C GLY A 21 19.33 -3.78 14.24
N LEU A 22 19.36 -2.58 13.65
CA LEU A 22 18.28 -2.05 12.81
C LEU A 22 18.07 -2.89 11.54
N TYR A 23 19.13 -3.38 10.89
CA TYR A 23 18.98 -4.29 9.74
C TYR A 23 18.31 -5.60 10.14
N LEU A 24 18.72 -6.23 11.23
CA LEU A 24 18.15 -7.50 11.69
C LEU A 24 16.68 -7.36 12.11
N THR A 25 16.34 -6.33 12.87
CA THR A 25 14.96 -6.08 13.29
C THR A 25 14.06 -5.70 12.12
N THR A 26 14.58 -4.88 11.17
CA THR A 26 13.87 -4.54 9.93
C THR A 26 13.63 -5.78 9.07
N PHE A 27 14.61 -6.68 8.97
CA PHE A 27 14.43 -7.94 8.25
C PHE A 27 13.32 -8.79 8.89
N LEU A 28 13.32 -8.92 10.21
CA LEU A 28 12.29 -9.66 10.94
C LEU A 28 10.89 -9.04 10.76
N MET A 29 10.78 -7.72 10.90
CA MET A 29 9.54 -6.97 10.62
C MET A 29 9.06 -7.18 9.20
N SER A 30 9.98 -7.11 8.24
CA SER A 30 9.69 -7.26 6.82
C SER A 30 9.12 -8.66 6.53
N VAL A 31 9.74 -9.72 7.03
CA VAL A 31 9.22 -11.09 6.88
C VAL A 31 7.80 -11.20 7.46
N GLY A 32 7.57 -10.68 8.68
CA GLY A 32 6.26 -10.70 9.32
C GLY A 32 5.21 -9.93 8.51
N PHE A 33 5.55 -8.72 8.07
CA PHE A 33 4.66 -7.86 7.29
C PHE A 33 4.30 -8.48 5.94
N HIS A 34 5.28 -8.98 5.20
CA HIS A 34 5.05 -9.59 3.88
C HIS A 34 4.19 -10.84 3.96
N TYR A 35 4.45 -11.66 4.96
CA TYR A 35 3.64 -12.84 5.22
C TYR A 35 2.19 -12.45 5.58
N TYR A 36 2.01 -11.47 6.46
CA TYR A 36 0.68 -10.97 6.85
C TYR A 36 -0.10 -10.42 5.64
N GLU A 37 0.51 -9.55 4.84
CA GLU A 37 -0.15 -8.96 3.66
C GLU A 37 -0.55 -10.01 2.62
N THR A 38 0.33 -10.98 2.36
CA THR A 38 0.04 -12.07 1.42
C THR A 38 -1.13 -12.92 1.89
N VAL A 39 -1.12 -13.32 3.18
CA VAL A 39 -2.21 -14.11 3.77
C VAL A 39 -3.50 -13.32 3.80
N LYS A 40 -3.47 -12.06 4.24
CA LYS A 40 -4.65 -11.17 4.26
C LYS A 40 -5.27 -11.04 2.86
N GLN A 41 -4.46 -10.78 1.84
CA GLN A 41 -4.96 -10.66 0.47
C GLN A 41 -5.56 -11.97 -0.02
N SER A 42 -4.87 -13.09 0.20
CA SER A 42 -5.34 -14.42 -0.20
C SER A 42 -6.68 -14.78 0.47
N LEU A 43 -6.77 -14.64 1.79
CA LEU A 43 -7.99 -14.95 2.53
C LEU A 43 -9.16 -14.04 2.15
N SER A 44 -8.91 -12.75 1.98
CA SER A 44 -9.96 -11.80 1.56
C SER A 44 -10.57 -12.21 0.23
N LEU A 45 -9.77 -12.67 -0.73
CA LEU A 45 -10.28 -13.09 -2.04
C LEU A 45 -10.92 -14.48 -2.03
N GLN A 46 -10.54 -15.36 -1.09
CA GLN A 46 -11.14 -16.69 -0.96
C GLN A 46 -12.50 -16.67 -0.25
N TRP A 47 -12.68 -15.77 0.73
CA TRP A 47 -13.86 -15.75 1.58
C TRP A 47 -14.96 -14.83 1.09
N LEU A 48 -14.62 -13.83 0.29
CA LEU A 48 -15.60 -12.89 -0.24
C LEU A 48 -16.15 -13.39 -1.57
N THR A 49 -17.45 -13.24 -1.75
CA THR A 49 -18.05 -13.42 -3.07
C THR A 49 -17.59 -12.31 -4.03
N ILE A 50 -17.70 -12.56 -5.32
CA ILE A 50 -17.32 -11.60 -6.37
C ILE A 50 -18.06 -10.27 -6.21
N ASP A 51 -19.32 -10.32 -5.81
CA ASP A 51 -20.17 -9.14 -5.66
C ASP A 51 -19.86 -8.34 -4.39
N GLU A 52 -19.47 -9.00 -3.31
CA GLU A 52 -19.14 -8.38 -2.03
C GLU A 52 -17.70 -7.81 -1.99
N ALA A 53 -16.79 -8.45 -2.69
CA ALA A 53 -15.37 -8.16 -2.61
C ALA A 53 -15.03 -6.67 -2.82
N PRO A 54 -15.56 -5.95 -3.83
CA PRO A 54 -15.20 -4.55 -4.03
C PRO A 54 -15.57 -3.67 -2.83
N GLY A 55 -16.80 -3.85 -2.30
CA GLY A 55 -17.29 -3.08 -1.16
C GLY A 55 -16.54 -3.38 0.15
N VAL A 56 -16.26 -4.67 0.41
CA VAL A 56 -15.54 -5.10 1.62
C VAL A 56 -14.07 -4.67 1.57
N LEU A 57 -13.40 -4.82 0.42
CA LEU A 57 -12.02 -4.35 0.26
C LEU A 57 -11.92 -2.83 0.47
N GLY A 58 -12.90 -2.05 -0.01
CA GLY A 58 -12.98 -0.62 0.27
C GLY A 58 -13.15 -0.31 1.75
N LYS A 59 -14.02 -1.05 2.46
CA LYS A 59 -14.18 -0.91 3.92
C LYS A 59 -12.90 -1.28 4.68
N LEU A 60 -12.18 -2.30 4.26
CA LEU A 60 -10.89 -2.67 4.85
C LEU A 60 -9.85 -1.54 4.74
N ILE A 61 -9.82 -0.84 3.61
CA ILE A 61 -8.97 0.36 3.43
C ILE A 61 -9.42 1.46 4.40
N ALA A 62 -10.72 1.72 4.53
CA ALA A 62 -11.25 2.73 5.45
C ALA A 62 -10.86 2.42 6.91
N VAL A 63 -11.04 1.19 7.35
CA VAL A 63 -10.66 0.75 8.72
C VAL A 63 -9.16 0.87 8.94
N SER A 64 -8.34 0.44 7.96
CA SER A 64 -6.87 0.62 8.03
C SER A 64 -6.48 2.09 8.15
N SER A 65 -7.19 2.98 7.46
CA SER A 65 -6.92 4.43 7.53
C SER A 65 -7.27 5.03 8.88
N ILE A 66 -8.37 4.60 9.52
CA ILE A 66 -8.68 5.00 10.90
C ILE A 66 -7.56 4.54 11.85
N ALA A 67 -7.16 3.26 11.74
CA ALA A 67 -6.07 2.74 12.56
C ALA A 67 -4.76 3.52 12.38
N SER A 68 -4.43 3.90 11.14
CA SER A 68 -3.26 4.75 10.85
C SER A 68 -3.38 6.12 11.52
N LEU A 69 -4.54 6.78 11.41
CA LEU A 69 -4.77 8.08 12.06
C LEU A 69 -4.64 7.97 13.59
N MET A 70 -5.17 6.91 14.20
CA MET A 70 -5.02 6.66 15.64
C MET A 70 -3.55 6.49 16.03
N VAL A 71 -2.78 5.72 15.27
CA VAL A 71 -1.35 5.51 15.51
C VAL A 71 -0.57 6.80 15.34
N TYR A 72 -0.81 7.59 14.30
CA TYR A 72 -0.14 8.88 14.12
C TYR A 72 -0.47 9.87 15.24
N SER A 73 -1.74 9.92 15.68
CA SER A 73 -2.14 10.74 16.82
C SER A 73 -1.46 10.29 18.11
N PHE A 74 -1.39 8.98 18.35
CA PHE A 74 -0.67 8.42 19.50
C PHE A 74 0.81 8.80 19.47
N LEU A 75 1.50 8.62 18.35
CA LEU A 75 2.92 8.96 18.20
C LEU A 75 3.17 10.45 18.43
N TRP A 76 2.29 11.30 17.91
CA TRP A 76 2.39 12.74 18.13
C TRP A 76 2.23 13.12 19.60
N VAL A 77 1.21 12.57 20.30
CA VAL A 77 0.98 12.80 21.71
C VAL A 77 2.14 12.24 22.55
N ALA A 78 2.60 11.02 22.21
CA ALA A 78 3.67 10.35 22.93
C ALA A 78 4.98 11.16 22.92
N GLN A 79 5.32 11.75 21.78
CA GLN A 79 6.54 12.55 21.65
C GLN A 79 6.36 14.00 22.15
N ARG A 80 5.18 14.61 21.90
CA ARG A 80 4.98 16.03 22.21
C ARG A 80 4.66 16.32 23.66
N TYR A 81 3.92 15.44 24.32
CA TYR A 81 3.38 15.67 25.68
C TYR A 81 3.89 14.68 26.71
N LEU A 82 4.27 13.47 26.32
CA LEU A 82 4.68 12.43 27.25
C LEU A 82 6.19 12.19 27.25
N ASP A 83 6.90 12.78 26.29
CA ASP A 83 8.35 12.62 26.08
C ASP A 83 8.82 11.15 26.16
N LEU A 84 8.02 10.26 25.56
CA LEU A 84 8.31 8.83 25.60
C LEU A 84 9.54 8.52 24.73
N SER A 85 10.43 7.70 25.30
CA SER A 85 11.59 7.22 24.53
C SER A 85 11.18 6.31 23.38
N TYR A 86 12.04 6.19 22.38
CA TYR A 86 11.80 5.30 21.24
C TYR A 86 11.63 3.84 21.66
N GLU A 87 12.37 3.38 22.69
CA GLU A 87 12.26 2.02 23.23
C GLU A 87 10.82 1.75 23.70
N VAL A 88 10.22 2.68 24.44
CA VAL A 88 8.85 2.55 24.94
C VAL A 88 7.85 2.57 23.77
N ILE A 89 8.02 3.47 22.79
CA ILE A 89 7.14 3.57 21.63
C ILE A 89 7.16 2.27 20.81
N TYR A 90 8.34 1.73 20.52
CA TYR A 90 8.48 0.46 19.80
C TYR A 90 7.93 -0.72 20.60
N LEU A 91 8.18 -0.74 21.92
CA LEU A 91 7.67 -1.79 22.80
C LEU A 91 6.13 -1.79 22.85
N VAL A 92 5.51 -0.63 22.99
CA VAL A 92 4.04 -0.48 22.99
C VAL A 92 3.45 -0.89 21.64
N GLY A 93 4.04 -0.44 20.52
CA GLY A 93 3.59 -0.79 19.18
C GLY A 93 3.71 -2.28 18.89
N GLY A 94 4.88 -2.87 19.18
CA GLY A 94 5.13 -4.30 18.99
C GLY A 94 4.33 -5.17 19.96
N GLY A 95 4.22 -4.74 21.21
CA GLY A 95 3.39 -5.40 22.23
C GLY A 95 1.92 -5.43 21.83
N GLY A 96 1.39 -4.32 21.30
CA GLY A 96 0.04 -4.26 20.74
C GLY A 96 -0.17 -5.26 19.59
N CYS A 97 0.80 -5.38 18.68
CA CYS A 97 0.77 -6.40 17.64
C CYS A 97 0.76 -7.83 18.19
N LEU A 98 1.52 -8.11 19.26
CA LEU A 98 1.56 -9.43 19.89
C LEU A 98 0.25 -9.75 20.61
N VAL A 99 -0.36 -8.78 21.26
CA VAL A 99 -1.69 -8.93 21.89
C VAL A 99 -2.74 -9.23 20.81
N LEU A 100 -2.73 -8.50 19.68
CA LEU A 100 -3.61 -8.78 18.55
C LEU A 100 -3.35 -10.17 17.96
N ALA A 101 -2.08 -10.59 17.84
CA ALA A 101 -1.73 -11.92 17.38
C ALA A 101 -2.30 -13.02 18.30
N LEU A 102 -2.24 -12.80 19.62
CA LEU A 102 -2.80 -13.70 20.61
C LEU A 102 -4.33 -13.75 20.54
N ILE A 103 -5.00 -12.60 20.46
CA ILE A 103 -6.46 -12.51 20.32
C ILE A 103 -6.91 -13.24 19.06
N MET A 104 -6.23 -13.04 17.94
CA MET A 104 -6.53 -13.75 16.69
C MET A 104 -6.26 -15.25 16.79
N TRP A 105 -5.20 -15.65 17.47
CA TRP A 105 -4.90 -17.09 17.65
C TRP A 105 -5.94 -17.81 18.51
N LEU A 106 -6.47 -17.15 19.52
CA LEU A 106 -7.47 -17.70 20.43
C LEU A 106 -8.90 -17.63 19.84
N GLY A 107 -9.24 -16.53 19.17
CA GLY A 107 -10.60 -16.22 18.75
C GLY A 107 -10.89 -16.45 17.26
N PHE A 108 -9.84 -16.63 16.43
CA PHE A 108 -10.05 -16.76 14.99
C PHE A 108 -10.58 -18.15 14.64
N PRO A 109 -11.72 -18.24 13.96
CA PRO A 109 -12.31 -19.53 13.62
C PRO A 109 -11.38 -20.30 12.69
N ARG A 110 -11.31 -21.61 12.90
CA ARG A 110 -10.60 -22.51 11.98
C ARG A 110 -11.51 -22.81 10.80
N PHE A 111 -11.24 -22.19 9.66
CA PHE A 111 -11.94 -22.47 8.43
C PHE A 111 -11.21 -23.58 7.66
N GLU A 112 -11.95 -24.60 7.28
CA GLU A 112 -11.49 -25.50 6.22
C GLU A 112 -11.72 -24.81 4.89
N SER A 113 -10.67 -24.70 4.08
CA SER A 113 -10.79 -24.14 2.74
C SER A 113 -11.63 -25.10 1.88
N ALA A 114 -12.71 -24.63 1.28
CA ALA A 114 -13.52 -25.41 0.36
C ALA A 114 -12.70 -25.93 -0.84
N THR A 115 -11.64 -25.22 -1.20
CA THR A 115 -10.73 -25.61 -2.27
C THR A 115 -9.29 -25.61 -1.75
N PRO A 116 -8.59 -26.77 -1.78
CA PRO A 116 -7.19 -26.86 -1.38
C PRO A 116 -6.31 -25.91 -2.19
N GLN A 117 -5.57 -25.04 -1.50
CA GLN A 117 -4.70 -24.09 -2.15
C GLN A 117 -3.38 -24.73 -2.60
N ARG A 118 -2.89 -24.30 -3.76
CA ARG A 118 -1.59 -24.75 -4.27
C ARG A 118 -0.47 -24.14 -3.43
N LYS A 119 0.45 -25.01 -2.98
CA LYS A 119 1.54 -24.61 -2.06
C LYS A 119 2.75 -24.00 -2.76
N HIS A 120 2.85 -24.13 -4.09
CA HIS A 120 3.98 -23.62 -4.87
C HIS A 120 3.60 -22.29 -5.54
N LEU A 121 4.56 -21.36 -5.64
CA LEU A 121 4.39 -20.15 -6.42
C LEU A 121 4.24 -20.52 -7.91
N LEU A 122 3.14 -20.12 -8.51
CA LEU A 122 2.79 -20.45 -9.90
C LEU A 122 2.63 -19.16 -10.71
N LEU A 123 3.46 -18.99 -11.72
CA LEU A 123 3.33 -17.92 -12.69
C LEU A 123 2.56 -18.46 -13.91
N ARG A 124 1.25 -18.24 -13.95
CA ARG A 124 0.42 -18.71 -15.07
C ARG A 124 0.31 -17.68 -16.17
N LYS A 125 0.58 -18.08 -17.39
CA LYS A 125 0.46 -17.19 -18.57
C LYS A 125 -0.93 -16.57 -18.70
N ARG A 126 -2.00 -17.27 -18.32
CA ARG A 126 -3.38 -16.75 -18.39
C ARG A 126 -3.63 -15.54 -17.50
N TYR A 127 -2.79 -15.29 -16.46
CA TYR A 127 -2.90 -14.13 -15.57
C TYR A 127 -1.96 -12.99 -15.93
N TRP A 128 -1.38 -13.01 -17.15
CA TRP A 128 -0.38 -12.03 -17.58
C TRP A 128 -0.84 -10.58 -17.41
N LEU A 129 -2.11 -10.29 -17.75
CA LEU A 129 -2.67 -8.94 -17.60
C LEU A 129 -2.75 -8.51 -16.14
N PHE A 130 -3.16 -9.43 -15.23
CA PHE A 130 -3.14 -9.16 -13.80
C PHE A 130 -1.73 -8.85 -13.28
N TYR A 131 -0.72 -9.59 -13.75
CA TYR A 131 0.67 -9.32 -13.36
C TYR A 131 1.17 -7.99 -13.91
N ALA A 132 0.85 -7.65 -15.14
CA ALA A 132 1.18 -6.37 -15.74
C ALA A 132 0.54 -5.21 -14.98
N LEU A 133 -0.76 -5.29 -14.69
CA LEU A 133 -1.48 -4.30 -13.89
C LEU A 133 -0.89 -4.16 -12.48
N THR A 134 -0.51 -5.27 -11.84
CA THR A 134 0.12 -5.28 -10.52
C THR A 134 1.49 -4.59 -10.56
N PHE A 135 2.31 -4.87 -11.58
CA PHE A 135 3.60 -4.20 -11.76
C PHE A 135 3.42 -2.69 -12.00
N MET A 136 2.53 -2.31 -12.91
CA MET A 136 2.25 -0.90 -13.21
C MET A 136 1.69 -0.15 -12.00
N SER A 137 0.80 -0.78 -11.23
CA SER A 137 0.30 -0.21 -9.98
C SER A 137 1.42 0.00 -8.95
N GLY A 138 2.33 -0.98 -8.81
CA GLY A 138 3.51 -0.87 -7.96
C GLY A 138 4.47 0.24 -8.40
N ALA A 139 4.79 0.27 -9.69
CA ALA A 139 5.68 1.26 -10.30
C ALA A 139 5.15 2.69 -10.10
N ARG A 140 3.89 2.90 -10.41
CA ARG A 140 3.20 4.18 -10.25
C ARG A 140 3.16 4.64 -8.79
N ARG A 141 2.93 3.71 -7.86
CA ARG A 141 2.99 4.02 -6.43
C ARG A 141 4.36 4.55 -6.03
N GLN A 142 5.45 4.06 -6.61
CA GLN A 142 6.78 4.59 -6.31
C GLN A 142 6.97 6.01 -6.86
N ILE A 143 6.42 6.34 -8.03
CA ILE A 143 6.45 7.72 -8.55
C ILE A 143 5.76 8.66 -7.56
N PHE A 144 4.59 8.29 -7.07
CA PHE A 144 3.86 9.05 -6.07
C PHE A 144 4.61 9.15 -4.73
N MET A 145 4.98 8.02 -4.14
CA MET A 145 5.55 7.97 -2.79
C MET A 145 6.93 8.64 -2.71
N VAL A 146 7.76 8.46 -3.73
CA VAL A 146 9.14 8.95 -3.72
C VAL A 146 9.23 10.30 -4.43
N PHE A 147 8.88 10.35 -5.71
CA PHE A 147 9.20 11.51 -6.55
C PHE A 147 8.25 12.69 -6.40
N ALA A 148 6.95 12.47 -6.13
CA ALA A 148 6.07 13.57 -5.77
C ALA A 148 6.47 14.17 -4.41
N GLY A 149 6.88 13.33 -3.43
CA GLY A 149 7.44 13.79 -2.17
C GLY A 149 8.73 14.61 -2.37
N PHE A 150 9.67 14.12 -3.18
CA PHE A 150 10.90 14.86 -3.52
C PHE A 150 10.59 16.19 -4.20
N LEU A 151 9.66 16.23 -5.15
CA LEU A 151 9.28 17.48 -5.82
C LEU A 151 8.77 18.51 -4.82
N MET A 152 7.92 18.11 -3.88
CA MET A 152 7.38 19.01 -2.87
C MET A 152 8.46 19.56 -1.94
N VAL A 153 9.37 18.72 -1.48
CA VAL A 153 10.46 19.15 -0.60
C VAL A 153 11.50 19.98 -1.36
N GLU A 154 11.99 19.52 -2.51
CA GLU A 154 13.10 20.11 -3.22
C GLU A 154 12.71 21.39 -3.97
N LYS A 155 11.55 21.38 -4.66
CA LYS A 155 11.11 22.52 -5.48
C LYS A 155 10.28 23.54 -4.69
N PHE A 156 9.45 23.09 -3.76
CA PHE A 156 8.47 23.94 -3.08
C PHE A 156 8.77 24.16 -1.58
N GLY A 157 9.84 23.56 -1.05
CA GLY A 157 10.26 23.76 0.33
C GLY A 157 9.33 23.18 1.39
N TYR A 158 8.56 22.15 1.05
CA TYR A 158 7.68 21.47 2.02
C TYR A 158 8.50 20.87 3.15
N SER A 159 8.07 21.12 4.37
CA SER A 159 8.64 20.47 5.55
C SER A 159 8.16 19.02 5.71
N VAL A 160 8.83 18.28 6.56
CA VAL A 160 8.39 16.92 6.93
C VAL A 160 6.96 16.95 7.51
N SER A 161 6.62 17.99 8.27
CA SER A 161 5.27 18.19 8.83
C SER A 161 4.22 18.44 7.75
N ASP A 162 4.54 19.17 6.69
CA ASP A 162 3.62 19.41 5.57
C ASP A 162 3.32 18.11 4.81
N ILE A 163 4.36 17.32 4.54
CA ILE A 163 4.20 15.99 3.93
C ILE A 163 3.38 15.06 4.83
N ALA A 164 3.64 15.07 6.15
CA ALA A 164 2.84 14.28 7.10
C ALA A 164 1.37 14.72 7.11
N ALA A 165 1.09 16.01 7.01
CA ALA A 165 -0.27 16.53 6.90
C ALA A 165 -0.98 16.03 5.64
N LEU A 166 -0.29 15.97 4.48
CA LEU A 166 -0.84 15.40 3.25
C LEU A 166 -1.15 13.91 3.40
N PHE A 167 -0.29 13.14 4.06
CA PHE A 167 -0.59 11.73 4.39
C PHE A 167 -1.84 11.61 5.27
N MET A 168 -1.98 12.46 6.28
CA MET A 168 -3.16 12.48 7.13
C MET A 168 -4.43 12.81 6.33
N ILE A 169 -4.38 13.80 5.43
CA ILE A 169 -5.48 14.13 4.51
C ILE A 169 -5.86 12.90 3.68
N ASN A 170 -4.89 12.19 3.11
CA ASN A 170 -5.14 10.98 2.34
C ASN A 170 -5.80 9.87 3.18
N HIS A 171 -5.40 9.72 4.45
CA HIS A 171 -6.06 8.77 5.35
C HIS A 171 -7.49 9.19 5.70
N VAL A 172 -7.76 10.48 5.91
CA VAL A 172 -9.13 10.99 6.12
C VAL A 172 -10.00 10.72 4.89
N PHE A 173 -9.46 10.95 3.68
CA PHE A 173 -10.16 10.62 2.44
C PHE A 173 -10.47 9.12 2.31
N ASN A 174 -9.50 8.27 2.57
CA ASN A 174 -9.71 6.83 2.53
C ASN A 174 -10.76 6.38 3.54
N TRP A 175 -10.71 6.89 4.77
CA TRP A 175 -11.73 6.62 5.77
C TRP A 175 -13.13 7.00 5.28
N ALA A 176 -13.29 8.21 4.73
CA ALA A 176 -14.58 8.73 4.32
C ALA A 176 -15.13 8.08 3.04
N PHE A 177 -14.26 7.76 2.08
CA PHE A 177 -14.68 7.44 0.71
C PHE A 177 -14.30 6.04 0.23
N ALA A 178 -13.30 5.34 0.80
CA ALA A 178 -12.82 4.07 0.25
C ALA A 178 -13.92 3.00 0.18
N GLY A 179 -14.83 2.94 1.16
CA GLY A 179 -15.97 2.04 1.12
C GLY A 179 -16.93 2.34 -0.05
N ARG A 180 -17.18 3.64 -0.32
CA ARG A 180 -18.02 4.07 -1.46
C ARG A 180 -17.32 3.81 -2.79
N ILE A 181 -16.01 4.06 -2.86
CA ILE A 181 -15.19 3.76 -4.05
C ILE A 181 -15.26 2.27 -4.36
N GLY A 182 -15.13 1.39 -3.37
CA GLY A 182 -15.29 -0.05 -3.57
C GLY A 182 -16.65 -0.41 -4.17
N LEU A 183 -17.74 0.17 -3.65
CA LEU A 183 -19.09 -0.03 -4.20
C LEU A 183 -19.23 0.50 -5.63
N ILE A 184 -18.61 1.64 -5.93
CA ILE A 184 -18.58 2.20 -7.29
C ILE A 184 -17.86 1.24 -8.24
N VAL A 185 -16.68 0.74 -7.85
CA VAL A 185 -15.94 -0.26 -8.64
C VAL A 185 -16.80 -1.48 -8.94
N GLY A 186 -17.53 -2.00 -7.92
CA GLY A 186 -18.45 -3.12 -8.10
C GLY A 186 -19.58 -2.83 -9.11
N ARG A 187 -20.08 -1.58 -9.14
CA ARG A 187 -21.18 -1.17 -10.03
C ARG A 187 -20.75 -0.92 -11.48
N ILE A 188 -19.65 -0.20 -11.67
CA ILE A 188 -19.17 0.19 -13.01
C ILE A 188 -18.31 -0.88 -13.68
N GLY A 189 -17.81 -1.83 -12.89
CA GLY A 189 -16.91 -2.90 -13.31
C GLY A 189 -15.44 -2.47 -13.38
N GLU A 190 -14.56 -3.47 -13.30
CA GLU A 190 -13.10 -3.26 -13.17
C GLU A 190 -12.50 -2.51 -14.35
N ARG A 191 -12.90 -2.85 -15.57
CA ARG A 191 -12.36 -2.20 -16.78
C ARG A 191 -12.60 -0.70 -16.77
N ARG A 192 -13.83 -0.26 -16.47
CA ARG A 192 -14.16 1.18 -16.44
C ARG A 192 -13.48 1.87 -15.28
N ALA A 193 -13.42 1.23 -14.11
CA ALA A 193 -12.76 1.77 -12.94
C ALA A 193 -11.27 2.00 -13.21
N LEU A 194 -10.56 1.01 -13.77
CA LEU A 194 -9.14 1.12 -14.12
C LEU A 194 -8.90 2.14 -15.24
N THR A 195 -9.75 2.17 -16.27
CA THR A 195 -9.64 3.20 -17.31
C THR A 195 -9.75 4.60 -16.73
N PHE A 196 -10.72 4.83 -15.84
CA PHE A 196 -10.88 6.12 -15.18
C PHE A 196 -9.68 6.46 -14.28
N GLU A 197 -9.19 5.48 -13.50
CA GLU A 197 -7.98 5.61 -12.70
C GLU A 197 -6.79 6.04 -13.56
N TYR A 198 -6.51 5.30 -14.63
CA TYR A 198 -5.34 5.56 -15.46
C TYR A 198 -5.42 6.87 -16.24
N CYS A 199 -6.60 7.24 -16.75
CA CYS A 199 -6.81 8.54 -17.37
C CYS A 199 -6.59 9.69 -16.35
N GLY A 200 -7.12 9.55 -15.14
CA GLY A 200 -6.91 10.54 -14.08
C GLY A 200 -5.44 10.68 -13.69
N LEU A 201 -4.74 9.57 -13.53
CA LEU A 201 -3.31 9.57 -13.19
C LEU A 201 -2.43 10.10 -14.31
N PHE A 202 -2.78 9.83 -15.58
CA PHE A 202 -2.13 10.50 -16.71
C PHE A 202 -2.21 12.01 -16.58
N CYS A 203 -3.41 12.56 -16.33
CA CYS A 203 -3.59 13.99 -16.15
C CYS A 203 -2.81 14.52 -14.94
N VAL A 204 -2.80 13.79 -13.82
CA VAL A 204 -2.06 14.17 -12.61
C VAL A 204 -0.55 14.19 -12.89
N PHE A 205 0.01 13.20 -13.55
CA PHE A 205 1.44 13.15 -13.85
C PHE A 205 1.85 14.24 -14.86
N ILE A 206 1.02 14.52 -15.87
CA ILE A 206 1.25 15.66 -16.76
C ILE A 206 1.24 16.97 -15.95
N ALA A 207 0.26 17.14 -15.06
CA ALA A 207 0.20 18.35 -14.21
C ALA A 207 1.43 18.48 -13.30
N TYR A 208 1.92 17.37 -12.70
CA TYR A 208 3.17 17.39 -11.93
C TYR A 208 4.39 17.80 -12.75
N ALA A 209 4.48 17.38 -14.02
CA ALA A 209 5.60 17.73 -14.89
C ALA A 209 5.73 19.25 -15.09
N PHE A 210 4.60 19.98 -15.02
CA PHE A 210 4.54 21.42 -15.29
C PHE A 210 4.12 22.28 -14.09
N VAL A 211 3.87 21.69 -12.90
CA VAL A 211 3.45 22.45 -11.72
C VAL A 211 4.55 23.40 -11.24
N ASN A 212 4.17 24.64 -10.99
CA ASN A 212 5.08 25.70 -10.52
C ASN A 212 4.61 26.36 -9.21
N ASP A 213 3.57 25.82 -8.61
CA ASP A 213 3.00 26.32 -7.35
C ASP A 213 2.88 25.17 -6.35
N GLY A 214 3.31 25.43 -5.10
CA GLY A 214 3.33 24.42 -4.05
C GLY A 214 1.92 23.94 -3.66
N LEU A 215 0.96 24.85 -3.55
CA LEU A 215 -0.42 24.48 -3.19
C LEU A 215 -1.00 23.51 -4.21
N TRP A 216 -0.80 23.77 -5.51
CA TRP A 216 -1.24 22.87 -6.57
C TRP A 216 -0.50 21.53 -6.52
N ALA A 217 0.79 21.50 -6.17
CA ALA A 217 1.50 20.23 -5.94
C ALA A 217 0.86 19.41 -4.82
N GLY A 218 0.46 20.03 -3.72
CA GLY A 218 -0.28 19.37 -2.64
C GLY A 218 -1.66 18.87 -3.08
N VAL A 219 -2.39 19.66 -3.87
CA VAL A 219 -3.70 19.25 -4.45
C VAL A 219 -3.52 18.03 -5.36
N LEU A 220 -2.50 18.02 -6.21
CA LEU A 220 -2.18 16.89 -7.08
C LEU A 220 -1.81 15.64 -6.27
N TYR A 221 -1.13 15.81 -5.13
CA TYR A 221 -0.79 14.71 -4.23
C TYR A 221 -2.05 14.00 -3.69
N VAL A 222 -3.03 14.77 -3.27
CA VAL A 222 -4.31 14.21 -2.81
C VAL A 222 -5.08 13.60 -3.97
N ALA A 223 -5.11 14.25 -5.14
CA ALA A 223 -5.79 13.75 -6.33
C ALA A 223 -5.21 12.41 -6.81
N ASP A 224 -3.87 12.25 -6.85
CA ASP A 224 -3.20 11.00 -7.19
C ASP A 224 -3.66 9.87 -6.28
N HIS A 225 -3.70 10.12 -4.97
CA HIS A 225 -4.12 9.14 -3.98
C HIS A 225 -5.59 8.73 -4.14
N LEU A 226 -6.47 9.68 -4.51
CA LEU A 226 -7.87 9.38 -4.81
C LEU A 226 -8.03 8.43 -6.00
N PHE A 227 -7.32 8.69 -7.10
CA PHE A 227 -7.34 7.80 -8.25
C PHE A 227 -6.76 6.43 -7.91
N PHE A 228 -5.66 6.38 -7.15
CA PHE A 228 -5.07 5.13 -6.71
C PHE A 228 -6.02 4.25 -5.87
N SER A 229 -7.00 4.84 -5.19
CA SER A 229 -8.01 4.08 -4.44
C SER A 229 -8.86 3.15 -5.32
N LEU A 230 -8.93 3.41 -6.64
CA LEU A 230 -9.61 2.56 -7.62
C LEU A 230 -8.82 1.27 -7.93
N ALA A 231 -7.55 1.15 -7.53
CA ALA A 231 -6.73 -0.05 -7.70
C ALA A 231 -7.31 -1.31 -7.01
N ILE A 232 -8.35 -1.15 -6.17
CA ILE A 232 -9.21 -2.27 -5.71
C ILE A 232 -9.65 -3.12 -6.89
N ALA A 233 -9.93 -2.50 -8.04
CA ALA A 233 -10.36 -3.16 -9.26
C ALA A 233 -9.35 -4.21 -9.77
N ILE A 234 -8.05 -4.07 -9.51
CA ILE A 234 -7.05 -5.08 -9.89
C ILE A 234 -7.27 -6.38 -9.09
N LYS A 235 -7.59 -6.27 -7.81
CA LYS A 235 -7.82 -7.44 -6.93
C LYS A 235 -9.13 -8.15 -7.29
N THR A 236 -10.20 -7.39 -7.54
CA THR A 236 -11.50 -7.96 -7.92
C THR A 236 -11.48 -8.54 -9.34
N TYR A 237 -10.73 -7.92 -10.26
CA TYR A 237 -10.45 -8.51 -11.57
C TYR A 237 -9.76 -9.87 -11.43
N PHE A 238 -8.71 -9.97 -10.61
CA PHE A 238 -8.04 -11.24 -10.37
C PHE A 238 -8.99 -12.28 -9.81
N GLN A 239 -9.81 -11.93 -8.83
CA GLN A 239 -10.79 -12.86 -8.24
C GLN A 239 -11.74 -13.45 -9.29
N LYS A 240 -12.15 -12.66 -10.29
CA LYS A 240 -13.05 -13.11 -11.37
C LYS A 240 -12.42 -14.08 -12.36
N ILE A 241 -11.10 -13.97 -12.60
CA ILE A 241 -10.41 -14.79 -13.60
C ILE A 241 -9.65 -15.96 -13.00
N ALA A 242 -9.41 -15.95 -11.68
CA ALA A 242 -8.56 -16.92 -11.01
C ALA A 242 -9.24 -18.28 -10.86
N ASP A 243 -8.45 -19.33 -10.99
CA ASP A 243 -8.79 -20.64 -10.45
C ASP A 243 -8.80 -20.53 -8.91
N PRO A 244 -9.87 -20.96 -8.22
CA PRO A 244 -9.91 -20.89 -6.76
C PRO A 244 -8.70 -21.52 -6.06
N ALA A 245 -8.09 -22.56 -6.63
CA ALA A 245 -6.90 -23.20 -6.08
C ALA A 245 -5.61 -22.38 -6.23
N ASP A 246 -5.60 -21.36 -7.10
CA ASP A 246 -4.43 -20.51 -7.38
C ASP A 246 -4.39 -19.24 -6.52
N MET A 247 -5.43 -18.93 -5.74
CA MET A 247 -5.58 -17.66 -5.02
C MET A 247 -4.38 -17.35 -4.11
N ALA A 248 -3.97 -18.30 -3.29
CA ALA A 248 -2.87 -18.11 -2.35
C ALA A 248 -1.52 -17.99 -3.08
N SER A 249 -1.26 -18.87 -4.04
CA SER A 249 -0.04 -18.88 -4.83
C SER A 249 0.13 -17.57 -5.61
N THR A 250 -0.93 -17.12 -6.28
CA THR A 250 -0.89 -15.90 -7.10
C THR A 250 -0.84 -14.63 -6.25
N ALA A 251 -1.43 -14.63 -5.04
CA ALA A 251 -1.24 -13.51 -4.09
C ALA A 251 0.24 -13.31 -3.75
N GLY A 252 0.98 -14.40 -3.50
CA GLY A 252 2.43 -14.35 -3.29
C GLY A 252 3.20 -13.82 -4.51
N VAL A 253 2.86 -14.30 -5.70
CA VAL A 253 3.47 -13.82 -6.96
C VAL A 253 3.18 -12.32 -7.18
N ALA A 254 1.93 -11.90 -7.01
CA ALA A 254 1.55 -10.49 -7.16
C ALA A 254 2.29 -9.59 -6.17
N PHE A 255 2.44 -10.04 -4.93
CA PHE A 255 3.20 -9.32 -3.92
C PHE A 255 4.67 -9.16 -4.32
N THR A 256 5.30 -10.23 -4.82
CA THR A 256 6.67 -10.20 -5.33
C THR A 256 6.81 -9.23 -6.50
N ILE A 257 5.90 -9.26 -7.48
CA ILE A 257 5.90 -8.35 -8.64
C ILE A 257 5.81 -6.89 -8.19
N ASN A 258 4.94 -6.59 -7.23
CA ASN A 258 4.80 -5.23 -6.67
C ASN A 258 6.10 -4.76 -6.01
N HIS A 259 6.82 -5.65 -5.32
CA HIS A 259 8.10 -5.33 -4.68
C HIS A 259 9.26 -5.21 -5.67
N ILE A 260 9.24 -5.98 -6.76
CA ILE A 260 10.20 -5.77 -7.87
C ILE A 260 10.05 -4.32 -8.37
N ALA A 261 8.83 -3.86 -8.63
CA ALA A 261 8.61 -2.48 -9.01
C ALA A 261 9.12 -1.48 -7.94
N ALA A 262 8.89 -1.78 -6.65
CA ALA A 262 9.32 -0.92 -5.54
C ALA A 262 10.85 -0.80 -5.40
N VAL A 263 11.61 -1.77 -5.87
CA VAL A 263 13.08 -1.72 -5.86
C VAL A 263 13.61 -1.06 -7.13
N PHE A 264 13.17 -1.49 -8.30
CA PHE A 264 13.75 -1.05 -9.57
C PHE A 264 13.31 0.35 -9.98
N ILE A 265 12.06 0.73 -9.76
CA ILE A 265 11.55 2.03 -10.20
C ILE A 265 12.25 3.20 -9.51
N PRO A 266 12.44 3.24 -8.17
CA PRO A 266 13.17 4.33 -7.54
C PRO A 266 14.62 4.46 -8.03
N VAL A 267 15.29 3.35 -8.33
CA VAL A 267 16.66 3.37 -8.85
C VAL A 267 16.70 3.99 -10.25
N ILE A 268 15.88 3.47 -11.18
CA ILE A 268 15.88 3.93 -12.57
C ILE A 268 15.40 5.38 -12.64
N PHE A 269 14.30 5.70 -11.99
CA PHE A 269 13.73 7.05 -12.01
C PHE A 269 14.54 8.03 -11.20
N GLY A 270 15.30 7.58 -10.19
CA GLY A 270 16.27 8.40 -9.47
C GLY A 270 17.38 8.89 -10.37
N LEU A 271 17.90 8.04 -11.26
CA LEU A 271 18.87 8.46 -12.27
C LEU A 271 18.29 9.48 -13.25
N VAL A 272 17.02 9.29 -13.66
CA VAL A 272 16.30 10.25 -14.53
C VAL A 272 16.05 11.56 -13.77
N TRP A 273 15.73 11.50 -12.48
CA TRP A 273 15.52 12.69 -11.64
C TRP A 273 16.72 13.60 -11.59
N LEU A 274 17.94 13.04 -11.52
CA LEU A 274 19.18 13.80 -11.53
C LEU A 274 19.38 14.59 -12.84
N VAL A 275 18.74 14.16 -13.93
CA VAL A 275 18.78 14.86 -15.21
C VAL A 275 17.62 15.87 -15.31
N SER A 276 16.40 15.42 -14.99
CA SER A 276 15.20 16.26 -15.05
C SER A 276 14.05 15.66 -14.25
N PRO A 277 13.60 16.31 -13.16
CA PRO A 277 12.39 15.89 -12.44
C PRO A 277 11.15 15.81 -13.32
N MET A 278 11.01 16.72 -14.29
CA MET A 278 9.90 16.72 -15.25
C MET A 278 9.82 15.40 -16.03
N MET A 279 10.96 14.86 -16.46
CA MET A 279 10.98 13.60 -17.23
C MET A 279 10.44 12.41 -16.44
N VAL A 280 10.66 12.37 -15.13
CA VAL A 280 10.11 11.31 -14.26
C VAL A 280 8.58 11.28 -14.33
N PHE A 281 7.94 12.44 -14.23
CA PHE A 281 6.48 12.53 -14.32
C PHE A 281 5.95 12.28 -15.72
N LEU A 282 6.65 12.73 -16.76
CA LEU A 282 6.27 12.40 -18.15
C LEU A 282 6.38 10.89 -18.42
N MET A 283 7.42 10.23 -17.92
CA MET A 283 7.52 8.77 -18.00
C MET A 283 6.38 8.09 -17.22
N GLY A 284 6.02 8.62 -16.05
CA GLY A 284 4.85 8.18 -15.28
C GLY A 284 3.54 8.32 -16.07
N ALA A 285 3.36 9.44 -16.78
CA ALA A 285 2.21 9.65 -17.65
C ALA A 285 2.17 8.65 -18.81
N ILE A 286 3.31 8.37 -19.47
CA ILE A 286 3.40 7.33 -20.51
C ILE A 286 3.02 5.97 -19.94
N MET A 287 3.52 5.61 -18.75
CA MET A 287 3.16 4.35 -18.08
C MET A 287 1.67 4.25 -17.72
N ALA A 288 0.98 5.37 -17.57
CA ALA A 288 -0.46 5.39 -17.30
C ALA A 288 -1.32 5.20 -18.58
N ILE A 289 -0.76 5.35 -19.77
CA ILE A 289 -1.49 5.15 -21.05
C ILE A 289 -1.32 3.71 -21.57
N ILE A 290 -0.23 3.05 -21.25
CA ILE A 290 0.07 1.67 -21.68
C ILE A 290 -0.81 0.67 -20.93
#